data_e1f4eac97c997b5fad84a7176fddc6f2
#
_entry.id   e1f4eac97c997b5fad84a7176fddc6f2
#
_cell.length_a   1.000
_cell.length_b   1.000
_cell.length_c   1.000
_cell.angle_alpha   90.00
_cell.angle_beta   90.00
_cell.angle_gamma   90.00
#
_symmetry.space_group_name_H-M   'P 1'
#
loop_
_entity.id
_entity.type
_entity.pdbx_description
1 polymer ?
#
loop_
_entity_poly.entity_id
_entity_poly.type
_entity_poly.pdbx_seq_one_letter_code
_entity_poly.pdbx_strand_id
1 'polypeptide(L)'
;MQIIADVGGIPGKDCRGFCKYCYFKKVKDGDPLGCKHCLPGHIGCDHCTDGVRETKNDFIQPFIVINSVQTSLMMGNNQDQNLKVNISGGGDVSCYPYLLEITSAFSQWDIPLHLGYTSGKGIDNAQTAIDLLSHGVDEVTYTVFSTDTQMREKWMGDPSPQASLDALKIFCESCDVHAASVIVPGVNDGAKLFETCTKLEEWGAKALILMRFANFRNQGLILGNEPIIKGVEPHSLKEFEEIVRTLNKEFDLRITGTPLCDPETDAPFAISLDKNREYLDILSKVTSEATIISSRVAAPFIERILDHVEASSLVNVVAADQDIGCLITQQDLEELDLKEIKETVIIPGRSFVYDKKAEEIFSKDGVERLVARGPDKLSVDGEMSGTLSRKDVLKTELIAFQDLIEAINFFGVRTK
;
A
#
# COMPACT_ATOMS: atom_id res chain seq x y z
N MET A 1 -12.30 8.45 -11.73
CA MET A 1 -11.30 7.63 -12.44
C MET A 1 -9.93 8.29 -12.29
N GLN A 2 -8.88 7.52 -12.00
CA GLN A 2 -7.52 8.03 -11.85
C GLN A 2 -6.70 7.56 -13.04
N ILE A 3 -6.05 8.49 -13.75
CA ILE A 3 -5.14 8.20 -14.86
C ILE A 3 -3.71 8.30 -14.31
N ILE A 4 -2.90 7.27 -14.53
CA ILE A 4 -1.52 7.25 -14.09
C ILE A 4 -0.63 7.83 -15.18
N ALA A 5 0.10 8.89 -14.85
CA ALA A 5 1.21 9.43 -15.61
C ALA A 5 2.51 8.81 -15.05
N ASP A 6 2.88 7.63 -15.55
CA ASP A 6 4.09 6.93 -15.14
C ASP A 6 5.33 7.65 -15.72
N VAL A 7 6.15 8.20 -14.83
CA VAL A 7 7.40 8.90 -15.19
C VAL A 7 8.63 7.99 -15.12
N GLY A 8 8.48 6.72 -14.70
CA GLY A 8 9.59 5.79 -14.51
C GLY A 8 10.49 6.20 -13.35
N GLY A 9 11.76 5.88 -13.47
CA GLY A 9 12.79 6.22 -12.48
C GLY A 9 13.25 5.01 -11.68
N ILE A 10 14.55 4.88 -11.51
CA ILE A 10 15.19 3.81 -10.74
C ILE A 10 15.42 4.29 -9.30
N PRO A 11 14.84 3.62 -8.28
CA PRO A 11 15.09 3.96 -6.89
C PRO A 11 16.57 4.10 -6.57
N GLY A 12 16.93 5.14 -5.85
CA GLY A 12 18.30 5.48 -5.51
C GLY A 12 19.06 6.22 -6.60
N LYS A 13 19.09 5.73 -7.84
CA LYS A 13 19.70 6.43 -8.98
C LYS A 13 18.93 7.72 -9.26
N ASP A 14 17.64 7.61 -9.46
CA ASP A 14 16.76 8.70 -9.84
C ASP A 14 16.05 9.36 -8.64
N CYS A 15 16.54 9.10 -7.41
CA CYS A 15 16.14 9.74 -6.16
C CYS A 15 17.26 10.60 -5.54
N ARG A 16 18.29 10.98 -6.29
CA ARG A 16 19.51 11.63 -5.75
C ARG A 16 20.12 10.86 -4.57
N GLY A 17 20.17 9.52 -4.68
CA GLY A 17 20.68 8.60 -3.68
C GLY A 17 19.60 7.91 -2.83
N PHE A 18 19.96 6.75 -2.27
CA PHE A 18 19.07 5.98 -1.41
C PHE A 18 18.89 6.63 -0.02
N CYS A 19 17.65 6.66 0.44
CA CYS A 19 17.38 6.82 1.87
C CYS A 19 17.97 5.63 2.65
N LYS A 20 18.40 5.83 3.90
CA LYS A 20 18.99 4.73 4.70
C LYS A 20 17.99 3.61 4.99
N TYR A 21 16.71 3.93 5.03
CA TYR A 21 15.60 3.02 5.26
C TYR A 21 14.92 2.53 3.99
N CYS A 22 15.45 2.82 2.80
CA CYS A 22 14.82 2.50 1.52
C CYS A 22 14.77 0.99 1.27
N TYR A 23 13.58 0.48 1.01
CA TYR A 23 13.34 -0.94 0.73
C TYR A 23 14.07 -1.43 -0.53
N PHE A 24 14.22 -0.57 -1.51
CA PHE A 24 14.88 -0.90 -2.78
C PHE A 24 16.41 -0.95 -2.70
N LYS A 25 17.00 -0.50 -1.59
CA LYS A 25 18.46 -0.41 -1.45
C LYS A 25 19.18 -1.76 -1.58
N LYS A 26 18.50 -2.85 -1.20
CA LYS A 26 19.06 -4.20 -1.14
C LYS A 26 18.25 -5.23 -1.93
N VAL A 27 17.45 -4.76 -2.88
CA VAL A 27 16.70 -5.67 -3.76
C VAL A 27 17.70 -6.58 -4.50
N LYS A 28 17.43 -7.87 -4.49
CA LYS A 28 18.21 -8.88 -5.21
C LYS A 28 17.49 -9.25 -6.48
N ASP A 29 18.26 -9.43 -7.55
CA ASP A 29 17.76 -10.10 -8.74
C ASP A 29 17.45 -11.55 -8.37
N GLY A 30 16.22 -11.96 -8.62
CA GLY A 30 15.73 -13.30 -8.32
C GLY A 30 14.72 -13.75 -9.38
N ASP A 31 14.23 -14.95 -9.20
CA ASP A 31 13.15 -15.48 -10.04
C ASP A 31 11.87 -14.63 -9.82
N PRO A 32 11.03 -14.51 -10.85
CA PRO A 32 9.74 -13.86 -10.74
C PRO A 32 8.87 -14.50 -9.65
N LEU A 33 8.22 -13.68 -8.81
CA LEU A 33 7.40 -14.18 -7.70
C LEU A 33 6.13 -14.90 -8.19
N GLY A 34 5.63 -14.54 -9.38
CA GLY A 34 4.34 -15.02 -9.87
C GLY A 34 3.15 -14.28 -9.25
N CYS A 35 2.02 -14.29 -9.93
CA CYS A 35 0.75 -13.74 -9.44
C CYS A 35 -0.42 -14.23 -10.31
N LYS A 36 -1.64 -13.79 -10.03
CA LYS A 36 -2.87 -14.12 -10.78
C LYS A 36 -2.84 -13.76 -12.27
N HIS A 37 -1.96 -12.86 -12.69
CA HIS A 37 -1.83 -12.43 -14.09
C HIS A 37 -0.88 -13.29 -14.92
N CYS A 38 -0.22 -14.29 -14.32
CA CYS A 38 0.68 -15.16 -15.05
C CYS A 38 -0.06 -15.99 -16.09
N LEU A 39 0.50 -16.08 -17.28
CA LEU A 39 0.03 -17.01 -18.31
C LEU A 39 0.46 -18.44 -17.98
N PRO A 40 -0.33 -19.45 -18.38
CA PRO A 40 0.04 -20.85 -18.21
C PRO A 40 1.43 -21.14 -18.81
N GLY A 41 2.31 -21.69 -17.99
CA GLY A 41 3.68 -22.04 -18.38
C GLY A 41 4.68 -20.88 -18.47
N HIS A 42 4.27 -19.64 -18.13
CA HIS A 42 5.14 -18.48 -18.10
C HIS A 42 4.92 -17.69 -16.81
N ILE A 43 5.80 -17.88 -15.84
CA ILE A 43 5.79 -17.12 -14.58
C ILE A 43 6.63 -15.87 -14.78
N GLY A 44 6.03 -14.72 -14.46
CA GLY A 44 6.67 -13.42 -14.57
C GLY A 44 6.27 -12.67 -15.84
N CYS A 45 5.78 -11.49 -15.63
CA CYS A 45 5.42 -10.52 -16.65
C CYS A 45 5.56 -9.12 -16.02
N ASP A 46 5.16 -8.09 -16.76
CA ASP A 46 5.19 -6.70 -16.28
C ASP A 46 4.41 -6.46 -14.97
N HIS A 47 3.43 -7.31 -14.66
CA HIS A 47 2.68 -7.25 -13.39
C HIS A 47 3.38 -7.98 -12.24
N CYS A 48 4.39 -8.79 -12.55
CA CYS A 48 5.09 -9.55 -11.52
C CYS A 48 6.02 -8.61 -10.76
N THR A 49 5.54 -8.06 -9.68
CA THR A 49 6.20 -7.02 -8.91
C THR A 49 6.33 -5.70 -9.68
N ASP A 50 5.31 -4.87 -9.62
CA ASP A 50 5.44 -3.48 -10.09
C ASP A 50 6.67 -2.83 -9.44
N GLY A 51 6.96 -3.16 -8.16
CA GLY A 51 8.15 -2.70 -7.48
C GLY A 51 9.48 -3.17 -8.09
N VAL A 52 9.58 -4.39 -8.66
CA VAL A 52 10.82 -4.84 -9.36
C VAL A 52 10.90 -4.22 -10.75
N ARG A 53 9.77 -4.02 -11.41
CA ARG A 53 9.69 -3.30 -12.67
C ARG A 53 10.13 -1.85 -12.51
N GLU A 54 9.59 -1.16 -11.52
CA GLU A 54 9.93 0.22 -11.17
C GLU A 54 11.42 0.37 -10.87
N THR A 55 12.09 -0.65 -10.32
CA THR A 55 13.54 -0.60 -10.06
C THR A 55 14.41 -0.68 -11.29
N LYS A 56 13.87 -0.98 -12.46
CA LYS A 56 14.65 -1.23 -13.69
C LYS A 56 14.50 -0.18 -14.78
N ASN A 57 13.47 0.66 -14.71
CA ASN A 57 13.17 1.63 -15.74
C ASN A 57 13.74 3.01 -15.40
N ASP A 58 14.60 3.56 -16.27
CA ASP A 58 15.03 4.95 -16.21
C ASP A 58 13.84 5.90 -16.35
N PHE A 59 14.02 7.19 -16.07
CA PHE A 59 13.01 8.19 -16.32
C PHE A 59 12.54 8.20 -17.77
N ILE A 60 11.21 8.19 -17.96
CA ILE A 60 10.54 8.16 -19.25
C ILE A 60 10.59 9.56 -19.88
N GLN A 61 10.79 9.65 -21.19
CA GLN A 61 10.79 10.92 -21.90
C GLN A 61 9.41 11.61 -21.82
N PRO A 62 9.35 12.94 -21.69
CA PRO A 62 8.10 13.67 -21.40
C PRO A 62 7.04 13.45 -22.48
N PHE A 63 7.42 13.40 -23.76
CA PHE A 63 6.45 13.18 -24.83
C PHE A 63 5.77 11.80 -24.77
N ILE A 64 6.44 10.77 -24.26
CA ILE A 64 5.86 9.44 -24.05
C ILE A 64 4.84 9.50 -22.93
N VAL A 65 5.18 10.15 -21.80
CA VAL A 65 4.28 10.31 -20.66
C VAL A 65 3.02 11.09 -21.07
N ILE A 66 3.20 12.21 -21.76
CA ILE A 66 2.09 13.07 -22.23
C ILE A 66 1.17 12.28 -23.18
N ASN A 67 1.73 11.57 -24.17
CA ASN A 67 0.95 10.77 -25.13
C ASN A 67 0.20 9.62 -24.44
N SER A 68 0.80 8.98 -23.44
CA SER A 68 0.15 7.91 -22.68
C SER A 68 -1.08 8.41 -21.93
N VAL A 69 -0.94 9.54 -21.22
CA VAL A 69 -2.06 10.19 -20.52
C VAL A 69 -3.14 10.63 -21.51
N GLN A 70 -2.76 11.27 -22.60
CA GLN A 70 -3.71 11.70 -23.65
C GLN A 70 -4.47 10.52 -24.24
N THR A 71 -3.80 9.41 -24.51
CA THR A 71 -4.44 8.18 -25.01
C THR A 71 -5.43 7.63 -23.98
N SER A 72 -5.06 7.61 -22.71
CA SER A 72 -5.94 7.16 -21.63
C SER A 72 -7.17 8.06 -21.48
N LEU A 73 -7.02 9.37 -21.65
CA LEU A 73 -8.13 10.32 -21.69
C LEU A 73 -9.07 10.08 -22.86
N MET A 74 -8.54 9.77 -24.04
CA MET A 74 -9.33 9.51 -25.25
C MET A 74 -10.08 8.19 -25.19
N MET A 75 -9.48 7.16 -24.56
CA MET A 75 -10.08 5.82 -24.42
C MET A 75 -11.01 5.72 -23.21
N GLY A 76 -10.84 6.58 -22.20
CA GLY A 76 -11.65 6.58 -21.00
C GLY A 76 -13.06 7.12 -21.24
N ASN A 77 -14.02 6.62 -20.47
CA ASN A 77 -15.38 7.16 -20.47
C ASN A 77 -15.38 8.48 -19.70
N ASN A 78 -15.26 9.61 -20.39
CA ASN A 78 -15.11 11.00 -19.85
C ASN A 78 -16.29 11.50 -18.98
N GLN A 79 -17.17 10.63 -18.52
CA GLN A 79 -18.33 10.97 -17.67
C GLN A 79 -18.04 10.88 -16.17
N ASP A 80 -16.82 10.53 -15.76
CA ASP A 80 -16.47 10.44 -14.35
C ASP A 80 -16.16 11.84 -13.78
N GLN A 81 -17.01 12.33 -12.90
CA GLN A 81 -16.89 13.66 -12.28
C GLN A 81 -15.62 13.80 -11.38
N ASN A 82 -14.90 12.70 -11.13
CA ASN A 82 -13.69 12.64 -10.28
C ASN A 82 -12.46 12.22 -11.09
N LEU A 83 -12.32 12.70 -12.32
CA LEU A 83 -11.13 12.44 -13.13
C LEU A 83 -9.93 13.21 -12.57
N LYS A 84 -8.83 12.53 -12.31
CA LYS A 84 -7.56 13.07 -11.81
C LYS A 84 -6.38 12.39 -12.50
N VAL A 85 -5.33 13.15 -12.82
CA VAL A 85 -4.05 12.60 -13.29
C VAL A 85 -3.11 12.45 -12.10
N ASN A 86 -2.68 11.22 -11.85
CA ASN A 86 -1.69 10.91 -10.81
C ASN A 86 -0.32 10.71 -11.45
N ILE A 87 0.61 11.62 -11.15
CA ILE A 87 2.01 11.55 -11.60
C ILE A 87 2.76 10.64 -10.62
N SER A 88 3.23 9.49 -11.10
CA SER A 88 3.86 8.46 -10.29
C SER A 88 5.06 7.83 -11.02
N GLY A 89 5.93 7.18 -10.28
CA GLY A 89 7.08 6.46 -10.85
C GLY A 89 7.83 5.65 -9.81
N GLY A 90 8.85 4.90 -10.24
CA GLY A 90 9.68 4.08 -9.37
C GLY A 90 10.73 4.89 -8.59
N GLY A 91 11.13 6.06 -9.12
CA GLY A 91 12.00 7.02 -8.45
C GLY A 91 11.21 8.06 -7.65
N ASP A 92 11.92 9.03 -7.08
CA ASP A 92 11.30 10.20 -6.46
C ASP A 92 10.76 11.13 -7.54
N VAL A 93 9.45 11.34 -7.58
CA VAL A 93 8.79 12.16 -8.60
C VAL A 93 9.35 13.58 -8.65
N SER A 94 9.74 14.16 -7.50
CA SER A 94 10.39 15.49 -7.50
C SER A 94 11.73 15.53 -8.23
N CYS A 95 12.38 14.38 -8.39
CA CYS A 95 13.65 14.27 -9.13
C CYS A 95 13.46 14.10 -10.64
N TYR A 96 12.23 13.95 -11.12
CA TYR A 96 11.96 13.84 -12.56
C TYR A 96 12.34 15.13 -13.27
N PRO A 97 13.30 15.11 -14.21
CA PRO A 97 13.89 16.35 -14.77
C PRO A 97 12.93 17.15 -15.61
N TYR A 98 11.84 16.54 -16.06
CA TYR A 98 10.82 17.16 -16.91
C TYR A 98 9.51 17.40 -16.18
N LEU A 99 9.52 17.43 -14.83
CA LEU A 99 8.30 17.54 -14.03
C LEU A 99 7.48 18.79 -14.38
N LEU A 100 8.13 19.95 -14.46
CA LEU A 100 7.46 21.20 -14.83
C LEU A 100 6.95 21.18 -16.28
N GLU A 101 7.64 20.50 -17.19
CA GLU A 101 7.22 20.38 -18.59
C GLU A 101 5.92 19.57 -18.70
N ILE A 102 5.85 18.39 -18.07
CA ILE A 102 4.65 17.54 -18.15
C ILE A 102 3.46 18.18 -17.40
N THR A 103 3.68 18.79 -16.23
CA THR A 103 2.60 19.46 -15.49
C THR A 103 2.06 20.67 -16.25
N SER A 104 2.93 21.46 -16.91
CA SER A 104 2.52 22.55 -17.80
C SER A 104 1.72 22.03 -19.01
N ALA A 105 2.07 20.86 -19.57
CA ALA A 105 1.27 20.26 -20.64
C ALA A 105 -0.10 19.79 -20.12
N PHE A 106 -0.16 19.16 -18.95
CA PHE A 106 -1.39 18.65 -18.35
C PHE A 106 -2.34 19.78 -17.92
N SER A 107 -1.81 20.94 -17.50
CA SER A 107 -2.63 22.10 -17.10
C SER A 107 -3.55 22.58 -18.22
N GLN A 108 -3.21 22.32 -19.48
CA GLN A 108 -4.04 22.68 -20.63
C GLN A 108 -5.33 21.86 -20.74
N TRP A 109 -5.45 20.74 -20.01
CA TRP A 109 -6.62 19.88 -20.03
C TRP A 109 -7.62 20.18 -18.92
N ASP A 110 -7.32 21.13 -18.03
CA ASP A 110 -8.16 21.51 -16.88
C ASP A 110 -8.57 20.29 -16.01
N ILE A 111 -7.61 19.37 -15.80
CA ILE A 111 -7.79 18.18 -15.00
C ILE A 111 -6.92 18.31 -13.74
N PRO A 112 -7.46 18.06 -12.53
CA PRO A 112 -6.69 18.06 -11.30
C PRO A 112 -5.48 17.13 -11.35
N LEU A 113 -4.33 17.58 -10.81
CA LEU A 113 -3.09 16.84 -10.80
C LEU A 113 -2.73 16.40 -9.39
N HIS A 114 -2.50 15.10 -9.20
CA HIS A 114 -1.91 14.55 -8.00
C HIS A 114 -0.42 14.30 -8.23
N LEU A 115 0.42 14.95 -7.45
CA LEU A 115 1.84 14.62 -7.39
C LEU A 115 2.03 13.43 -6.44
N GLY A 116 2.25 12.25 -7.01
CA GLY A 116 2.44 11.00 -6.28
C GLY A 116 3.68 11.02 -5.39
N TYR A 117 4.08 9.90 -4.82
CA TYR A 117 5.14 9.83 -3.83
C TYR A 117 6.38 10.64 -4.20
N THR A 118 6.50 11.81 -3.57
CA THR A 118 7.65 12.69 -3.70
C THR A 118 8.26 12.98 -2.33
N SER A 119 9.57 13.07 -2.23
CA SER A 119 10.24 13.45 -0.98
C SER A 119 10.77 14.89 -1.01
N GLY A 120 10.65 15.56 -2.14
CA GLY A 120 11.20 16.90 -2.35
C GLY A 120 12.70 16.95 -2.60
N LYS A 121 13.42 15.81 -2.61
CA LYS A 121 14.88 15.78 -2.85
C LYS A 121 15.29 16.36 -4.20
N GLY A 122 14.36 16.41 -5.16
CA GLY A 122 14.55 17.06 -6.47
C GLY A 122 14.31 18.57 -6.43
N ILE A 123 13.78 19.12 -5.35
CA ILE A 123 13.43 20.53 -5.22
C ILE A 123 14.59 21.29 -4.58
N ASP A 124 15.35 22.02 -5.39
CA ASP A 124 16.47 22.84 -4.93
C ASP A 124 16.05 24.27 -4.61
N ASN A 125 14.82 24.66 -5.00
CA ASN A 125 14.26 25.99 -4.83
C ASN A 125 12.75 25.88 -4.59
N ALA A 126 12.24 26.55 -3.58
CA ALA A 126 10.82 26.58 -3.24
C ALA A 126 9.91 27.14 -4.37
N GLN A 127 10.46 27.93 -5.31
CA GLN A 127 9.73 28.40 -6.50
C GLN A 127 9.16 27.24 -7.32
N THR A 128 9.84 26.09 -7.36
CA THR A 128 9.33 24.89 -8.05
C THR A 128 7.95 24.46 -7.52
N ALA A 129 7.69 24.57 -6.22
CA ALA A 129 6.37 24.23 -5.66
C ALA A 129 5.30 25.23 -6.14
N ILE A 130 5.62 26.51 -6.20
CA ILE A 130 4.72 27.56 -6.70
C ILE A 130 4.38 27.30 -8.18
N ASP A 131 5.39 26.95 -8.98
CA ASP A 131 5.21 26.66 -10.41
C ASP A 131 4.30 25.42 -10.60
N LEU A 132 4.51 24.34 -9.82
CA LEU A 132 3.68 23.14 -9.84
C LEU A 132 2.22 23.46 -9.48
N LEU A 133 1.99 24.24 -8.44
CA LEU A 133 0.65 24.71 -8.06
C LEU A 133 -0.01 25.53 -9.18
N SER A 134 0.75 26.41 -9.84
CA SER A 134 0.26 27.19 -10.98
C SER A 134 -0.11 26.33 -12.19
N HIS A 135 0.46 25.12 -12.30
CA HIS A 135 0.12 24.13 -13.33
C HIS A 135 -1.06 23.22 -12.93
N GLY A 136 -1.71 23.46 -11.79
CA GLY A 136 -2.91 22.72 -11.37
C GLY A 136 -2.65 21.51 -10.50
N VAL A 137 -1.49 21.41 -9.84
CA VAL A 137 -1.28 20.44 -8.77
C VAL A 137 -2.17 20.81 -7.60
N ASP A 138 -3.14 19.95 -7.27
CA ASP A 138 -4.13 20.14 -6.21
C ASP A 138 -4.01 19.12 -5.07
N GLU A 139 -3.21 18.07 -5.26
CA GLU A 139 -2.92 17.06 -4.27
C GLU A 139 -1.46 16.61 -4.34
N VAL A 140 -0.84 16.37 -3.17
CA VAL A 140 0.54 15.91 -3.08
C VAL A 140 0.67 14.80 -2.03
N THR A 141 1.24 13.66 -2.40
CA THR A 141 1.69 12.65 -1.44
C THR A 141 3.18 12.87 -1.13
N TYR A 142 3.49 13.38 0.06
CA TYR A 142 4.83 13.84 0.40
C TYR A 142 5.51 12.97 1.46
N THR A 143 6.63 12.32 1.11
CA THR A 143 7.46 11.57 2.05
C THR A 143 8.30 12.54 2.89
N VAL A 144 7.85 12.83 4.09
CA VAL A 144 8.48 13.82 4.97
C VAL A 144 9.65 13.24 5.77
N PHE A 145 9.55 12.03 6.29
CA PHE A 145 10.42 11.35 7.26
C PHE A 145 10.62 12.15 8.57
N SER A 146 11.03 13.41 8.47
CA SER A 146 11.16 14.35 9.59
C SER A 146 11.14 15.79 9.05
N THR A 147 10.65 16.72 9.84
CA THR A 147 10.76 18.17 9.56
C THR A 147 12.05 18.79 10.07
N ASP A 148 12.97 17.97 10.60
CA ASP A 148 14.32 18.37 10.98
C ASP A 148 15.27 18.23 9.78
N THR A 149 15.90 19.33 9.36
CA THR A 149 16.80 19.37 8.20
C THR A 149 18.00 18.43 8.32
N GLN A 150 18.56 18.31 9.52
CA GLN A 150 19.71 17.41 9.75
C GLN A 150 19.30 15.94 9.65
N MET A 151 18.08 15.61 10.10
CA MET A 151 17.52 14.27 9.95
C MET A 151 17.27 13.93 8.48
N ARG A 152 16.73 14.86 7.69
CA ARG A 152 16.53 14.67 6.26
C ARG A 152 17.85 14.47 5.52
N GLU A 153 18.84 15.35 5.76
CA GLU A 153 20.18 15.20 5.19
C GLU A 153 20.79 13.85 5.55
N LYS A 154 20.78 13.49 6.84
CA LYS A 154 21.43 12.27 7.34
C LYS A 154 20.75 10.97 6.90
N TRP A 155 19.41 10.94 6.88
CA TRP A 155 18.64 9.69 6.69
C TRP A 155 18.06 9.55 5.30
N MET A 156 17.65 10.63 4.68
CA MET A 156 17.15 10.61 3.31
C MET A 156 18.23 10.88 2.26
N GLY A 157 19.35 11.46 2.68
CA GLY A 157 20.37 11.98 1.74
C GLY A 157 19.82 13.15 0.95
N ASP A 158 18.95 13.95 1.57
CA ASP A 158 18.36 15.14 0.95
C ASP A 158 19.46 16.21 0.77
N PRO A 159 19.78 16.63 -0.46
CA PRO A 159 20.84 17.60 -0.70
C PRO A 159 20.44 19.03 -0.37
N SER A 160 19.15 19.34 -0.31
CA SER A 160 18.60 20.68 -0.10
C SER A 160 17.43 20.63 0.91
N PRO A 161 17.66 20.15 2.16
CA PRO A 161 16.57 19.81 3.08
C PRO A 161 15.71 21.02 3.47
N GLN A 162 16.27 22.24 3.52
CA GLN A 162 15.48 23.45 3.77
C GLN A 162 14.54 23.75 2.58
N ALA A 163 15.04 23.71 1.35
CA ALA A 163 14.21 23.94 0.16
C ALA A 163 13.10 22.90 0.02
N SER A 164 13.40 21.64 0.34
CA SER A 164 12.40 20.55 0.36
C SER A 164 11.30 20.82 1.39
N LEU A 165 11.65 21.30 2.60
CA LEU A 165 10.67 21.61 3.64
C LEU A 165 9.89 22.88 3.36
N ASP A 166 10.53 23.90 2.77
CA ASP A 166 9.84 25.12 2.34
C ASP A 166 8.81 24.81 1.24
N ALA A 167 9.16 23.92 0.30
CA ALA A 167 8.22 23.42 -0.71
C ALA A 167 7.05 22.64 -0.08
N LEU A 168 7.32 21.76 0.88
CA LEU A 168 6.27 21.04 1.61
C LEU A 168 5.31 22.01 2.30
N LYS A 169 5.84 23.05 2.97
CA LYS A 169 5.02 24.07 3.61
C LYS A 169 4.14 24.80 2.60
N ILE A 170 4.70 25.23 1.46
CA ILE A 170 3.94 25.89 0.38
C ILE A 170 2.81 25.00 -0.14
N PHE A 171 3.07 23.70 -0.34
CA PHE A 171 2.03 22.74 -0.72
C PHE A 171 0.94 22.64 0.35
N CYS A 172 1.30 22.47 1.63
CA CYS A 172 0.33 22.37 2.73
C CYS A 172 -0.58 23.61 2.83
N GLU A 173 -0.05 24.80 2.56
CA GLU A 173 -0.79 26.07 2.59
C GLU A 173 -1.70 26.26 1.37
N SER A 174 -1.51 25.48 0.27
CA SER A 174 -2.11 25.78 -1.02
C SER A 174 -2.92 24.64 -1.66
N CYS A 175 -2.67 23.39 -1.26
CA CYS A 175 -3.36 22.22 -1.81
C CYS A 175 -3.49 21.10 -0.76
N ASP A 176 -4.08 19.99 -1.16
CA ASP A 176 -4.24 18.83 -0.26
C ASP A 176 -2.93 18.05 -0.16
N VAL A 177 -2.30 18.03 1.02
CA VAL A 177 -1.08 17.29 1.28
C VAL A 177 -1.34 16.09 2.19
N HIS A 178 -1.02 14.91 1.68
CA HIS A 178 -0.94 13.66 2.42
C HIS A 178 0.54 13.36 2.71
N ALA A 179 1.00 13.71 3.90
CA ALA A 179 2.36 13.41 4.31
C ALA A 179 2.53 11.92 4.62
N ALA A 180 3.72 11.37 4.34
CA ALA A 180 4.05 9.99 4.65
C ALA A 180 5.41 9.90 5.36
N SER A 181 5.53 9.04 6.37
CA SER A 181 6.79 8.84 7.09
C SER A 181 7.01 7.38 7.48
N VAL A 182 8.13 6.81 7.10
CA VAL A 182 8.60 5.52 7.62
C VAL A 182 9.16 5.74 9.02
N ILE A 183 8.62 5.03 10.01
CA ILE A 183 9.01 5.20 11.42
C ILE A 183 10.09 4.18 11.77
N VAL A 184 11.32 4.66 11.89
CA VAL A 184 12.50 3.86 12.23
C VAL A 184 12.75 3.95 13.74
N PRO A 185 12.68 2.82 14.48
CA PRO A 185 12.87 2.81 15.94
C PRO A 185 14.14 3.49 16.41
N GLY A 186 14.01 4.38 17.40
CA GLY A 186 15.13 5.14 17.98
C GLY A 186 15.70 6.23 17.07
N VAL A 187 15.03 6.56 15.97
CA VAL A 187 15.50 7.55 15.00
C VAL A 187 14.52 8.71 14.84
N ASN A 188 13.39 8.49 14.20
CA ASN A 188 12.36 9.50 13.96
C ASN A 188 11.04 9.17 14.65
N ASP A 189 11.07 8.34 15.66
CA ASP A 189 9.99 8.09 16.62
C ASP A 189 10.05 9.05 17.82
N GLY A 190 9.16 8.90 18.77
CA GLY A 190 9.12 9.70 20.00
C GLY A 190 9.05 11.22 19.74
N ALA A 191 9.93 12.00 20.41
CA ALA A 191 9.91 13.47 20.35
C ALA A 191 10.07 14.02 18.93
N LYS A 192 10.87 13.37 18.08
CA LYS A 192 11.09 13.81 16.68
C LYS A 192 9.85 13.61 15.82
N LEU A 193 9.09 12.56 16.07
CA LEU A 193 7.81 12.34 15.40
C LEU A 193 6.78 13.39 15.85
N PHE A 194 6.76 13.68 17.15
CA PHE A 194 5.88 14.70 17.71
C PHE A 194 6.15 16.09 17.12
N GLU A 195 7.44 16.51 17.04
CA GLU A 195 7.85 17.75 16.36
C GLU A 195 7.41 17.78 14.89
N THR A 196 7.48 16.64 14.20
CA THR A 196 7.05 16.51 12.80
C THR A 196 5.53 16.68 12.67
N CYS A 197 4.75 16.03 13.53
CA CYS A 197 3.29 16.17 13.56
C CYS A 197 2.88 17.62 13.84
N THR A 198 3.49 18.28 14.83
CA THR A 198 3.23 19.68 15.18
C THR A 198 3.41 20.59 13.95
N LYS A 199 4.53 20.45 13.24
CA LYS A 199 4.78 21.30 12.06
C LYS A 199 3.84 20.99 10.90
N LEU A 200 3.51 19.73 10.67
CA LEU A 200 2.57 19.35 9.60
C LEU A 200 1.16 19.90 9.87
N GLU A 201 0.72 19.84 11.12
CA GLU A 201 -0.56 20.45 11.55
C GLU A 201 -0.55 21.97 11.40
N GLU A 202 0.50 22.65 11.90
CA GLU A 202 0.69 24.10 11.75
C GLU A 202 0.70 24.55 10.28
N TRP A 203 1.24 23.74 9.37
CA TRP A 203 1.28 24.04 7.94
C TRP A 203 -0.02 23.70 7.20
N GLY A 204 -0.93 22.96 7.83
CA GLY A 204 -2.23 22.62 7.28
C GLY A 204 -2.25 21.34 6.42
N ALA A 205 -1.32 20.41 6.66
CA ALA A 205 -1.37 19.08 6.03
C ALA A 205 -2.70 18.38 6.34
N LYS A 206 -3.26 17.66 5.37
CA LYS A 206 -4.55 16.96 5.51
C LYS A 206 -4.43 15.67 6.30
N ALA A 207 -3.34 14.94 6.09
CA ALA A 207 -3.11 13.67 6.75
C ALA A 207 -1.62 13.36 6.88
N LEU A 208 -1.29 12.49 7.84
CA LEU A 208 0.02 11.85 7.98
C LEU A 208 -0.15 10.33 7.99
N ILE A 209 0.44 9.67 7.01
CA ILE A 209 0.49 8.22 6.91
C ILE A 209 1.80 7.75 7.54
N LEU A 210 1.72 7.08 8.68
CA LEU A 210 2.86 6.44 9.31
C LEU A 210 3.05 5.06 8.71
N MET A 211 4.27 4.74 8.28
CA MET A 211 4.62 3.42 7.79
C MET A 211 5.54 2.74 8.81
N ARG A 212 5.14 1.59 9.31
CA ARG A 212 6.02 0.78 10.16
C ARG A 212 7.27 0.37 9.37
N PHE A 213 8.44 0.64 9.91
CA PHE A 213 9.67 0.19 9.29
C PHE A 213 9.69 -1.35 9.21
N ALA A 214 9.83 -1.90 8.01
CA ALA A 214 10.02 -3.33 7.79
C ALA A 214 11.52 -3.63 7.62
N ASN A 215 12.02 -4.64 8.33
CA ASN A 215 13.42 -5.05 8.27
C ASN A 215 13.61 -6.54 8.02
N PHE A 216 12.51 -7.29 7.95
CA PHE A 216 12.49 -8.73 7.73
C PHE A 216 11.46 -9.11 6.66
N ARG A 217 11.65 -10.31 6.06
CA ARG A 217 10.82 -10.82 4.98
C ARG A 217 9.33 -10.88 5.35
N ASN A 218 9.02 -11.40 6.52
CA ASN A 218 7.65 -11.52 7.02
C ASN A 218 6.96 -10.18 7.38
N GLN A 219 7.67 -9.07 7.25
CA GLN A 219 7.15 -7.71 7.38
C GLN A 219 6.95 -7.01 6.03
N GLY A 220 7.15 -7.70 4.92
CA GLY A 220 6.96 -7.21 3.57
C GLY A 220 8.20 -7.10 2.69
N LEU A 221 9.40 -7.45 3.19
CA LEU A 221 10.63 -7.45 2.37
C LEU A 221 10.72 -8.74 1.54
N ILE A 222 9.84 -8.89 0.56
CA ILE A 222 9.71 -10.11 -0.24
C ILE A 222 10.69 -10.21 -1.42
N LEU A 223 11.37 -9.11 -1.77
CA LEU A 223 12.30 -9.06 -2.91
C LEU A 223 13.74 -9.47 -2.53
N GLY A 224 13.91 -10.18 -1.42
CA GLY A 224 15.22 -10.59 -0.91
C GLY A 224 16.11 -9.42 -0.44
N ASN A 225 15.51 -8.29 -0.10
CA ASN A 225 16.15 -7.02 0.24
C ASN A 225 16.35 -6.80 1.76
N GLU A 226 16.22 -7.82 2.57
CA GLU A 226 16.37 -7.77 4.04
C GLU A 226 17.78 -8.15 4.51
N PRO A 227 18.24 -7.71 5.69
CA PRO A 227 17.72 -6.57 6.43
C PRO A 227 18.18 -5.25 5.81
N ILE A 228 17.31 -4.23 5.86
CA ILE A 228 17.63 -2.89 5.34
C ILE A 228 18.67 -2.20 6.24
N ILE A 229 18.41 -2.20 7.55
CA ILE A 229 19.31 -1.62 8.56
C ILE A 229 19.69 -2.73 9.53
N LYS A 230 20.97 -3.11 9.52
CA LYS A 230 21.47 -4.17 10.39
C LYS A 230 21.34 -3.78 11.87
N GLY A 231 20.77 -4.67 12.67
CA GLY A 231 20.65 -4.50 14.13
C GLY A 231 19.49 -3.58 14.57
N VAL A 232 18.62 -3.16 13.67
CA VAL A 232 17.40 -2.44 14.03
C VAL A 232 16.25 -3.44 14.05
N GLU A 233 15.63 -3.58 15.23
CA GLU A 233 14.37 -4.31 15.40
C GLU A 233 13.20 -3.36 15.15
N PRO A 234 12.31 -3.64 14.20
CA PRO A 234 11.12 -2.83 13.98
C PRO A 234 10.19 -2.84 15.20
N HIS A 235 9.39 -1.79 15.35
CA HIS A 235 8.30 -1.82 16.33
C HIS A 235 7.42 -3.05 16.09
N SER A 236 6.96 -3.69 17.16
CA SER A 236 5.89 -4.67 17.06
C SER A 236 4.62 -4.00 16.49
N LEU A 237 3.71 -4.77 15.93
CA LEU A 237 2.44 -4.24 15.43
C LEU A 237 1.67 -3.48 16.52
N LYS A 238 1.68 -4.00 17.74
CA LYS A 238 1.00 -3.37 18.88
C LYS A 238 1.63 -2.02 19.27
N GLU A 239 2.96 -1.96 19.38
CA GLU A 239 3.67 -0.71 19.65
C GLU A 239 3.43 0.33 18.56
N PHE A 240 3.45 -0.11 17.29
CA PHE A 240 3.18 0.78 16.17
C PHE A 240 1.74 1.31 16.19
N GLU A 241 0.76 0.45 16.45
CA GLU A 241 -0.64 0.86 16.61
C GLU A 241 -0.82 1.85 17.76
N GLU A 242 -0.16 1.62 18.91
CA GLU A 242 -0.18 2.54 20.06
C GLU A 242 0.40 3.90 19.70
N ILE A 243 1.48 3.96 18.91
CA ILE A 243 2.06 5.22 18.38
C ILE A 243 1.02 5.96 17.54
N VAL A 244 0.42 5.28 16.55
CA VAL A 244 -0.60 5.90 15.67
C VAL A 244 -1.78 6.43 16.46
N ARG A 245 -2.34 5.62 17.37
CA ARG A 245 -3.49 5.99 18.19
C ARG A 245 -3.19 7.12 19.18
N THR A 246 -1.98 7.16 19.72
CA THR A 246 -1.55 8.24 20.61
C THR A 246 -1.47 9.56 19.88
N LEU A 247 -0.79 9.58 18.74
CA LEU A 247 -0.66 10.80 17.94
C LEU A 247 -2.01 11.28 17.38
N ASN A 248 -2.88 10.38 16.97
CA ASN A 248 -4.22 10.75 16.48
C ASN A 248 -5.11 11.39 17.58
N LYS A 249 -4.81 11.15 18.85
CA LYS A 249 -5.52 11.80 19.98
C LYS A 249 -4.93 13.18 20.35
N GLU A 250 -3.65 13.37 20.09
CA GLU A 250 -2.91 14.58 20.48
C GLU A 250 -2.98 15.67 19.40
N PHE A 251 -3.25 15.31 18.13
CA PHE A 251 -3.29 16.21 16.98
C PHE A 251 -4.63 16.15 16.29
N ASP A 252 -5.08 17.29 15.75
CA ASP A 252 -6.24 17.38 14.85
C ASP A 252 -5.87 16.88 13.42
N LEU A 253 -4.59 16.76 13.11
CA LEU A 253 -4.08 16.14 11.90
C LEU A 253 -4.53 14.67 11.84
N ARG A 254 -5.17 14.27 10.72
CA ARG A 254 -5.53 12.86 10.53
C ARG A 254 -4.30 11.99 10.42
N ILE A 255 -4.09 11.09 11.38
CA ILE A 255 -2.93 10.20 11.42
C ILE A 255 -3.39 8.76 11.27
N THR A 256 -2.85 8.07 10.26
CA THR A 256 -3.10 6.65 9.97
C THR A 256 -1.80 5.87 9.98
N GLY A 257 -1.87 4.55 10.06
CA GLY A 257 -0.70 3.65 10.06
C GLY A 257 -0.81 2.51 9.06
N THR A 258 0.33 2.16 8.44
CA THR A 258 0.48 0.99 7.59
C THR A 258 1.54 0.05 8.19
N PRO A 259 1.28 -1.25 8.41
CA PRO A 259 -0.02 -1.91 8.24
C PRO A 259 -1.06 -1.52 9.29
N LEU A 260 -2.31 -1.60 8.89
CA LEU A 260 -3.50 -1.75 9.72
C LEU A 260 -3.72 -0.79 10.87
N CYS A 261 -3.79 0.54 10.68
CA CYS A 261 -4.39 1.38 11.68
C CYS A 261 -4.93 2.70 11.11
N ASP A 262 -6.25 2.81 10.99
CA ASP A 262 -6.93 4.08 10.82
C ASP A 262 -7.86 4.32 12.02
N PRO A 263 -7.44 5.10 13.02
CA PRO A 263 -8.23 5.33 14.25
C PRO A 263 -9.58 5.99 14.02
N GLU A 264 -9.76 6.73 12.92
CA GLU A 264 -11.00 7.43 12.60
C GLU A 264 -12.06 6.51 12.01
N THR A 265 -11.67 5.67 11.07
CA THR A 265 -12.60 4.75 10.39
C THR A 265 -12.57 3.35 10.96
N ASP A 266 -11.56 3.01 11.75
CA ASP A 266 -11.21 1.67 12.22
C ASP A 266 -10.81 0.71 11.09
N ALA A 267 -10.51 1.22 9.89
CA ALA A 267 -10.04 0.40 8.77
C ALA A 267 -8.62 -0.15 9.01
N PRO A 268 -8.30 -1.25 8.35
CA PRO A 268 -9.20 -2.20 7.71
C PRO A 268 -9.85 -3.12 8.74
N PHE A 269 -10.89 -3.83 8.33
CA PHE A 269 -11.72 -4.70 9.17
C PHE A 269 -12.56 -3.97 10.23
N ALA A 270 -12.95 -2.73 9.96
CA ALA A 270 -13.89 -1.97 10.79
C ALA A 270 -15.20 -2.74 11.04
N ILE A 271 -15.64 -3.54 10.04
CA ILE A 271 -16.84 -4.37 10.12
C ILE A 271 -16.73 -5.47 11.21
N SER A 272 -15.53 -5.88 11.60
CA SER A 272 -15.30 -6.90 12.64
C SER A 272 -15.55 -6.40 14.07
N LEU A 273 -15.74 -5.10 14.27
CA LEU A 273 -15.91 -4.50 15.59
C LEU A 273 -17.34 -4.64 16.10
N ASP A 274 -17.51 -4.89 17.39
CA ASP A 274 -18.84 -5.07 18.02
C ASP A 274 -19.83 -3.92 17.73
N LYS A 275 -19.33 -2.69 17.64
CA LYS A 275 -20.15 -1.50 17.33
C LYS A 275 -20.71 -1.49 15.90
N ASN A 276 -20.22 -2.36 15.02
CA ASN A 276 -20.62 -2.48 13.63
C ASN A 276 -21.27 -3.84 13.34
N ARG A 277 -21.60 -4.60 14.38
CA ARG A 277 -22.08 -5.98 14.29
C ARG A 277 -23.33 -6.13 13.43
N GLU A 278 -24.23 -5.16 13.45
CA GLU A 278 -25.47 -5.14 12.65
C GLU A 278 -25.21 -5.23 11.12
N TYR A 279 -24.05 -4.76 10.65
CA TYR A 279 -23.70 -4.87 9.23
C TYR A 279 -23.37 -6.31 8.82
N LEU A 280 -22.98 -7.17 9.75
CA LEU A 280 -22.67 -8.57 9.48
C LEU A 280 -23.95 -9.40 9.28
N ASP A 281 -25.08 -8.98 9.85
CA ASP A 281 -26.36 -9.70 9.79
C ASP A 281 -26.94 -9.79 8.36
N ILE A 282 -26.46 -8.93 7.44
CA ILE A 282 -26.89 -8.95 6.02
C ILE A 282 -26.02 -9.83 5.14
N LEU A 283 -24.90 -10.35 5.65
CA LEU A 283 -24.05 -11.28 4.91
C LEU A 283 -24.77 -12.61 4.66
N SER A 284 -24.49 -13.22 3.52
CA SER A 284 -25.02 -14.53 3.17
C SER A 284 -24.49 -15.61 4.12
N LYS A 285 -25.29 -16.66 4.29
CA LYS A 285 -24.85 -17.83 5.07
C LYS A 285 -23.75 -18.59 4.32
N VAL A 286 -22.76 -19.07 5.09
CA VAL A 286 -21.76 -19.99 4.61
C VAL A 286 -22.36 -21.41 4.62
N THR A 287 -22.25 -22.11 3.49
CA THR A 287 -22.85 -23.44 3.27
C THR A 287 -21.85 -24.50 2.82
N SER A 288 -20.60 -24.13 2.67
CA SER A 288 -19.53 -24.99 2.16
C SER A 288 -18.27 -24.90 3.01
N GLU A 289 -17.46 -25.94 2.97
CA GLU A 289 -16.19 -26.00 3.72
C GLU A 289 -15.05 -25.43 2.91
N ALA A 290 -14.19 -24.62 3.56
CA ALA A 290 -12.95 -24.10 2.98
C ALA A 290 -11.94 -23.73 4.06
N THR A 291 -10.69 -23.59 3.66
CA THR A 291 -9.63 -22.92 4.43
C THR A 291 -9.33 -21.57 3.78
N ILE A 292 -9.31 -20.51 4.55
CA ILE A 292 -8.86 -19.18 4.11
C ILE A 292 -7.41 -19.02 4.54
N ILE A 293 -6.53 -18.71 3.59
CA ILE A 293 -5.16 -18.26 3.88
C ILE A 293 -5.17 -16.75 4.01
N SER A 294 -4.53 -16.22 5.05
CA SER A 294 -4.47 -14.78 5.28
C SER A 294 -3.13 -14.37 5.93
N SER A 295 -2.93 -13.06 6.14
CA SER A 295 -1.80 -12.55 6.91
C SER A 295 -2.01 -12.77 8.41
N ARG A 296 -0.92 -12.73 9.18
CA ARG A 296 -0.99 -12.79 10.67
C ARG A 296 -1.86 -11.68 11.26
N VAL A 297 -1.89 -10.55 10.59
CA VAL A 297 -2.61 -9.37 11.05
C VAL A 297 -4.10 -9.47 10.72
N ALA A 298 -4.44 -9.93 9.52
CA ALA A 298 -5.83 -10.00 9.06
C ALA A 298 -6.59 -11.23 9.58
N ALA A 299 -5.90 -12.37 9.80
CA ALA A 299 -6.53 -13.62 10.20
C ALA A 299 -7.46 -13.50 11.43
N PRO A 300 -7.08 -12.87 12.56
CA PRO A 300 -7.95 -12.75 13.73
C PRO A 300 -9.23 -11.95 13.47
N PHE A 301 -9.21 -11.00 12.56
CA PHE A 301 -10.40 -10.23 12.18
C PHE A 301 -11.34 -11.04 11.31
N ILE A 302 -10.78 -11.81 10.36
CA ILE A 302 -11.57 -12.70 9.49
C ILE A 302 -12.23 -13.79 10.35
N GLU A 303 -11.50 -14.41 11.28
CA GLU A 303 -12.06 -15.39 12.23
C GLU A 303 -13.23 -14.82 13.02
N ARG A 304 -13.10 -13.60 13.57
CA ARG A 304 -14.18 -12.94 14.31
C ARG A 304 -15.44 -12.72 13.46
N ILE A 305 -15.28 -12.38 12.18
CA ILE A 305 -16.40 -12.22 11.27
C ILE A 305 -17.06 -13.57 10.98
N LEU A 306 -16.26 -14.61 10.72
CA LEU A 306 -16.76 -15.96 10.48
C LEU A 306 -17.49 -16.54 11.71
N ASP A 307 -17.01 -16.27 12.91
CA ASP A 307 -17.69 -16.63 14.15
C ASP A 307 -19.07 -15.96 14.25
N HIS A 308 -19.16 -14.66 13.89
CA HIS A 308 -20.42 -13.96 13.93
C HIS A 308 -21.46 -14.54 12.96
N VAL A 309 -21.05 -14.90 11.75
CA VAL A 309 -21.94 -15.51 10.76
C VAL A 309 -22.09 -17.03 10.93
N GLU A 310 -21.70 -17.58 12.08
CA GLU A 310 -21.80 -19.00 12.46
C GLU A 310 -21.09 -19.95 11.48
N ALA A 311 -20.00 -19.48 10.84
CA ALA A 311 -19.27 -20.21 9.80
C ALA A 311 -18.05 -20.99 10.30
N SER A 312 -17.63 -20.82 11.56
CA SER A 312 -16.37 -21.37 12.09
C SER A 312 -16.30 -22.91 12.13
N SER A 313 -17.46 -23.60 12.05
CA SER A 313 -17.48 -25.06 11.89
C SER A 313 -17.19 -25.52 10.46
N LEU A 314 -17.41 -24.65 9.47
CA LEU A 314 -17.24 -24.94 8.05
C LEU A 314 -15.93 -24.37 7.50
N VAL A 315 -15.50 -23.21 7.99
CA VAL A 315 -14.36 -22.49 7.47
C VAL A 315 -13.34 -22.23 8.59
N ASN A 316 -12.10 -22.58 8.34
CA ASN A 316 -10.97 -22.20 9.18
C ASN A 316 -10.08 -21.16 8.48
N VAL A 317 -9.38 -20.35 9.27
CA VAL A 317 -8.41 -19.38 8.78
C VAL A 317 -7.02 -19.84 9.18
N VAL A 318 -6.09 -19.85 8.24
CA VAL A 318 -4.70 -20.20 8.48
C VAL A 318 -3.83 -18.99 8.13
N ALA A 319 -3.10 -18.50 9.13
CA ALA A 319 -2.22 -17.36 8.97
C ALA A 319 -0.86 -17.79 8.41
N ALA A 320 -0.48 -17.22 7.26
CA ALA A 320 0.90 -17.31 6.79
C ALA A 320 1.81 -16.39 7.62
N ASP A 321 3.11 -16.70 7.70
CA ASP A 321 4.10 -15.86 8.41
C ASP A 321 4.44 -14.58 7.62
N GLN A 322 3.40 -13.78 7.37
CA GLN A 322 3.47 -12.51 6.68
C GLN A 322 2.52 -11.49 7.34
N ASP A 323 2.97 -10.25 7.54
CA ASP A 323 2.14 -9.20 8.15
C ASP A 323 1.07 -8.66 7.17
N ILE A 324 1.33 -8.73 5.87
CA ILE A 324 0.48 -8.13 4.83
C ILE A 324 0.02 -9.19 3.84
N GLY A 325 -1.28 -9.36 3.67
CA GLY A 325 -1.85 -10.45 2.87
C GLY A 325 -1.49 -10.40 1.39
N CYS A 326 -1.40 -9.21 0.78
CA CYS A 326 -0.99 -9.07 -0.61
C CYS A 326 0.51 -9.38 -0.85
N LEU A 327 1.31 -9.48 0.21
CA LEU A 327 2.74 -9.81 0.11
C LEU A 327 3.04 -11.28 0.45
N ILE A 328 2.02 -12.10 0.63
CA ILE A 328 2.17 -13.55 0.74
C ILE A 328 2.74 -14.10 -0.57
N THR A 329 3.82 -14.87 -0.48
CA THR A 329 4.54 -15.46 -1.62
C THR A 329 4.42 -16.98 -1.63
N GLN A 330 4.97 -17.59 -2.68
CA GLN A 330 5.11 -19.05 -2.75
C GLN A 330 5.77 -19.63 -1.50
N GLN A 331 6.87 -19.01 -1.03
CA GLN A 331 7.61 -19.50 0.14
C GLN A 331 6.74 -19.51 1.39
N ASP A 332 5.90 -18.49 1.60
CA ASP A 332 5.01 -18.45 2.76
C ASP A 332 3.98 -19.58 2.74
N LEU A 333 3.49 -19.94 1.53
CA LEU A 333 2.57 -21.08 1.38
C LEU A 333 3.26 -22.42 1.60
N GLU A 334 4.53 -22.56 1.21
CA GLU A 334 5.32 -23.81 1.40
C GLU A 334 5.61 -24.12 2.87
N GLU A 335 5.57 -23.10 3.74
CA GLU A 335 5.83 -23.23 5.18
C GLU A 335 4.57 -23.60 6.00
N LEU A 336 3.38 -23.66 5.36
CA LEU A 336 2.12 -23.99 6.03
C LEU A 336 2.01 -25.49 6.37
N ASP A 337 1.38 -25.82 7.51
CA ASP A 337 1.03 -27.21 7.84
C ASP A 337 -0.23 -27.64 7.06
N LEU A 338 -0.04 -28.50 6.07
CA LEU A 338 -1.11 -28.98 5.20
C LEU A 338 -2.19 -29.81 5.94
N LYS A 339 -1.92 -30.28 7.15
CA LYS A 339 -2.90 -31.03 7.95
C LYS A 339 -4.09 -30.19 8.39
N GLU A 340 -3.90 -28.86 8.48
CA GLU A 340 -4.96 -27.92 8.85
C GLU A 340 -5.74 -27.42 7.63
N ILE A 341 -5.32 -27.80 6.41
CA ILE A 341 -5.85 -27.29 5.16
C ILE A 341 -6.93 -28.23 4.61
N LYS A 342 -8.14 -27.71 4.40
CA LYS A 342 -9.27 -28.41 3.79
C LYS A 342 -9.10 -28.60 2.28
N GLU A 343 -10.03 -29.34 1.65
CA GLU A 343 -10.00 -29.62 0.21
C GLU A 343 -10.19 -28.37 -0.66
N THR A 344 -10.80 -27.31 -0.13
CA THR A 344 -10.89 -26.01 -0.80
C THR A 344 -10.06 -24.98 -0.05
N VAL A 345 -9.23 -24.27 -0.77
CA VAL A 345 -8.32 -23.23 -0.24
C VAL A 345 -8.59 -21.89 -0.92
N ILE A 346 -8.86 -20.86 -0.13
CA ILE A 346 -9.01 -19.49 -0.63
C ILE A 346 -7.75 -18.72 -0.23
N ILE A 347 -6.94 -18.36 -1.20
CA ILE A 347 -5.73 -17.53 -0.99
C ILE A 347 -6.04 -16.05 -1.19
N PRO A 348 -5.23 -15.12 -0.63
CA PRO A 348 -5.43 -13.68 -0.86
C PRO A 348 -5.41 -13.32 -2.34
N GLY A 349 -6.33 -12.48 -2.77
CA GLY A 349 -6.54 -12.16 -4.18
C GLY A 349 -5.29 -11.61 -4.89
N ARG A 350 -4.50 -10.80 -4.17
CA ARG A 350 -3.28 -10.13 -4.70
C ARG A 350 -1.97 -10.83 -4.32
N SER A 351 -2.01 -12.01 -3.67
CA SER A 351 -0.79 -12.72 -3.26
C SER A 351 0.16 -13.00 -4.43
N PHE A 352 1.46 -12.95 -4.14
CA PHE A 352 2.55 -13.20 -5.09
C PHE A 352 2.86 -14.69 -5.24
N VAL A 353 1.91 -15.41 -5.81
CA VAL A 353 2.05 -16.81 -6.18
C VAL A 353 1.25 -17.07 -7.46
N TYR A 354 1.78 -17.89 -8.36
CA TYR A 354 1.05 -18.34 -9.54
C TYR A 354 0.04 -19.43 -9.14
N ASP A 355 -1.20 -19.38 -9.66
CA ASP A 355 -2.29 -20.26 -9.22
C ASP A 355 -1.94 -21.73 -9.28
N LYS A 356 -1.40 -22.21 -10.42
CA LYS A 356 -0.98 -23.60 -10.56
C LYS A 356 0.12 -23.98 -9.57
N LYS A 357 0.98 -23.03 -9.18
CA LYS A 357 2.02 -23.28 -8.18
C LYS A 357 1.42 -23.40 -6.79
N ALA A 358 0.41 -22.61 -6.47
CA ALA A 358 -0.34 -22.76 -5.24
C ALA A 358 -1.04 -24.12 -5.17
N GLU A 359 -1.69 -24.59 -6.27
CA GLU A 359 -2.28 -25.94 -6.35
C GLU A 359 -1.23 -27.04 -6.11
N GLU A 360 -0.05 -26.94 -6.74
CA GLU A 360 1.06 -27.88 -6.52
C GLU A 360 1.52 -27.92 -5.06
N ILE A 361 1.61 -26.75 -4.40
CA ILE A 361 2.03 -26.66 -3.00
C ILE A 361 0.99 -27.32 -2.09
N PHE A 362 -0.28 -26.97 -2.26
CA PHE A 362 -1.33 -27.51 -1.43
C PHE A 362 -1.67 -28.98 -1.70
N SER A 363 -1.11 -29.57 -2.76
CA SER A 363 -1.27 -31.00 -3.08
C SER A 363 -0.04 -31.86 -2.71
N LYS A 364 0.97 -31.32 -2.04
CA LYS A 364 2.23 -32.03 -1.69
C LYS A 364 2.03 -33.22 -0.74
N ASP A 365 0.97 -33.21 0.06
CA ASP A 365 0.61 -34.31 0.97
C ASP A 365 -0.22 -35.43 0.29
N GLY A 366 -0.47 -35.33 -1.00
CA GLY A 366 -1.25 -36.29 -1.78
C GLY A 366 -2.76 -36.06 -1.76
N VAL A 367 -3.24 -35.02 -1.10
CA VAL A 367 -4.64 -34.59 -1.14
C VAL A 367 -4.80 -33.57 -2.27
N GLU A 368 -5.70 -33.86 -3.22
CA GLU A 368 -6.04 -32.90 -4.27
C GLU A 368 -6.87 -31.78 -3.67
N ARG A 369 -6.43 -30.53 -3.82
CA ARG A 369 -7.10 -29.36 -3.29
C ARG A 369 -7.40 -28.37 -4.41
N LEU A 370 -8.61 -27.83 -4.40
CA LEU A 370 -9.01 -26.71 -5.24
C LEU A 370 -8.50 -25.41 -4.61
N VAL A 371 -7.72 -24.65 -5.34
CA VAL A 371 -7.24 -23.33 -4.92
C VAL A 371 -7.98 -22.24 -5.67
N ALA A 372 -8.58 -21.32 -4.95
CA ALA A 372 -9.25 -20.14 -5.50
C ALA A 372 -8.72 -18.86 -4.86
N ARG A 373 -8.94 -17.72 -5.49
CA ARG A 373 -8.57 -16.41 -4.94
C ARG A 373 -9.77 -15.73 -4.32
N GLY A 374 -9.54 -15.16 -3.16
CA GLY A 374 -10.49 -14.26 -2.51
C GLY A 374 -10.51 -12.86 -3.16
N PRO A 375 -11.35 -11.97 -2.65
CA PRO A 375 -11.44 -10.60 -3.12
C PRO A 375 -10.12 -9.83 -2.94
N ASP A 376 -9.73 -9.04 -3.95
CA ASP A 376 -8.52 -8.20 -3.91
C ASP A 376 -8.54 -7.22 -2.74
N LYS A 377 -9.72 -6.70 -2.38
CA LYS A 377 -9.89 -5.72 -1.29
C LYS A 377 -9.51 -6.25 0.08
N LEU A 378 -9.66 -7.55 0.34
CA LEU A 378 -9.22 -8.17 1.60
C LEU A 378 -7.72 -8.42 1.66
N SER A 379 -7.01 -8.25 0.54
CA SER A 379 -5.56 -8.36 0.48
C SER A 379 -4.86 -7.00 0.59
N VAL A 380 -5.61 -5.89 0.71
CA VAL A 380 -5.09 -4.51 0.82
C VAL A 380 -5.11 -4.10 2.30
N ASP A 381 -4.48 -4.89 3.12
CA ASP A 381 -4.45 -4.74 4.57
C ASP A 381 -3.51 -3.62 5.07
N GLY A 382 -3.13 -2.69 4.21
CA GLY A 382 -2.22 -1.64 4.62
C GLY A 382 -2.38 -0.30 3.91
N GLU A 383 -3.21 -0.20 2.88
CA GLU A 383 -3.25 0.98 1.99
C GLU A 383 -4.57 1.76 2.02
N MET A 384 -5.39 1.59 3.03
CA MET A 384 -6.56 2.44 3.18
C MET A 384 -6.13 3.80 3.70
N SER A 385 -5.55 4.61 2.81
CA SER A 385 -5.20 6.00 3.11
C SER A 385 -6.44 6.81 3.46
N GLY A 386 -6.25 7.80 4.28
CA GLY A 386 -7.18 8.61 4.97
C GLY A 386 -8.22 9.42 4.22
N THR A 387 -8.66 9.02 3.04
CA THR A 387 -9.68 9.76 2.27
C THR A 387 -11.08 9.16 2.34
N LEU A 388 -11.21 7.89 2.74
CA LEU A 388 -12.52 7.24 2.82
C LEU A 388 -13.25 7.64 4.10
N SER A 389 -14.54 7.91 3.98
CA SER A 389 -15.40 8.03 5.15
C SER A 389 -15.60 6.67 5.82
N ARG A 390 -15.89 6.66 7.13
CA ARG A 390 -16.23 5.42 7.85
C ARG A 390 -17.34 4.62 7.17
N LYS A 391 -18.35 5.31 6.63
CA LYS A 391 -19.46 4.67 5.91
C LYS A 391 -18.98 3.95 4.63
N ASP A 392 -18.07 4.57 3.90
CA ASP A 392 -17.53 3.98 2.66
C ASP A 392 -16.61 2.80 2.98
N VAL A 393 -15.83 2.87 4.06
CA VAL A 393 -15.03 1.74 4.57
C VAL A 393 -15.93 0.55 4.87
N LEU A 394 -16.94 0.72 5.73
CA LEU A 394 -17.88 -0.35 6.09
C LEU A 394 -18.58 -0.96 4.88
N LYS A 395 -19.03 -0.12 3.93
CA LYS A 395 -19.64 -0.59 2.68
C LYS A 395 -18.67 -1.41 1.83
N THR A 396 -17.43 -0.95 1.72
CA THR A 396 -16.39 -1.63 0.93
C THR A 396 -16.03 -2.98 1.53
N GLU A 397 -15.85 -3.02 2.85
CA GLU A 397 -15.54 -4.26 3.57
C GLU A 397 -16.71 -5.24 3.52
N LEU A 398 -17.95 -4.77 3.70
CA LEU A 398 -19.14 -5.59 3.59
C LEU A 398 -19.22 -6.29 2.22
N ILE A 399 -19.02 -5.54 1.14
CA ILE A 399 -19.01 -6.11 -0.23
C ILE A 399 -17.90 -7.15 -0.35
N ALA A 400 -16.69 -6.85 0.14
CA ALA A 400 -15.57 -7.79 0.05
C ALA A 400 -15.83 -9.09 0.84
N PHE A 401 -16.45 -9.01 2.02
CA PHE A 401 -16.83 -10.20 2.79
C PHE A 401 -17.98 -10.98 2.14
N GLN A 402 -18.94 -10.30 1.52
CA GLN A 402 -20.00 -10.96 0.74
C GLN A 402 -19.37 -11.73 -0.44
N ASP A 403 -18.46 -11.10 -1.20
CA ASP A 403 -17.73 -11.74 -2.30
C ASP A 403 -16.92 -12.95 -1.81
N LEU A 404 -16.30 -12.86 -0.62
CA LEU A 404 -15.56 -13.97 -0.01
C LEU A 404 -16.48 -15.14 0.33
N ILE A 405 -17.66 -14.88 0.94
CA ILE A 405 -18.64 -15.91 1.28
C ILE A 405 -19.18 -16.58 0.01
N GLU A 406 -19.44 -15.80 -1.05
CA GLU A 406 -19.88 -16.33 -2.33
C GLU A 406 -18.80 -17.23 -2.95
N ALA A 407 -17.52 -16.84 -2.89
CA ALA A 407 -16.42 -17.68 -3.34
C ALA A 407 -16.34 -19.00 -2.55
N ILE A 408 -16.45 -18.95 -1.21
CA ILE A 408 -16.50 -20.14 -0.35
C ILE A 408 -17.66 -21.05 -0.74
N ASN A 409 -18.86 -20.51 -0.89
CA ASN A 409 -20.06 -21.29 -1.23
C ASN A 409 -20.00 -21.87 -2.64
N PHE A 410 -19.30 -21.22 -3.57
CA PHE A 410 -19.15 -21.65 -4.95
C PHE A 410 -18.10 -22.75 -5.11
N PHE A 411 -16.93 -22.55 -4.53
CA PHE A 411 -15.77 -23.44 -4.68
C PHE A 411 -15.68 -24.50 -3.58
N GLY A 412 -16.30 -24.26 -2.43
CA GLY A 412 -16.19 -25.12 -1.25
C GLY A 412 -16.92 -26.46 -1.38
N VAL A 413 -16.49 -27.41 -0.56
CA VAL A 413 -17.16 -28.71 -0.44
C VAL A 413 -18.48 -28.52 0.30
N ARG A 414 -19.58 -28.86 -0.34
CA ARG A 414 -20.92 -28.76 0.30
C ARG A 414 -21.06 -29.78 1.41
N THR A 415 -21.40 -29.33 2.58
CA THR A 415 -21.83 -30.21 3.67
C THR A 415 -23.24 -30.75 3.35
N LYS A 416 -23.40 -32.06 3.53
CA LYS A 416 -24.68 -32.76 3.29
C LYS A 416 -25.71 -32.43 4.35
#